data_aeeada16fcfeb663af6d0b94b79c7dc3
#
_entry.id   aeeada16fcfeb663af6d0b94b79c7dc3
#
_cell.length_a   1.000
_cell.length_b   1.000
_cell.length_c   1.000
_cell.angle_alpha   90.00
_cell.angle_beta   90.00
_cell.angle_gamma   90.00
#
_symmetry.space_group_name_H-M   'P 1'
#
loop_
_entity.id
_entity.type
_entity.pdbx_description
1 polymer ?
#
loop_
_entity_poly.entity_id
_entity_poly.type
_entity_poly.pdbx_seq_one_letter_code
_entity_poly.pdbx_strand_id
1 'polypeptide(L)'
;VLFDGSPMHKEEDLLLKITEKEKITLLGLSAKYIDALRKFKPKLKYKYKLNKLKTICSTGSPLSKDGFKYVYQNIKKNVHLSSISGGTDIVSCFVLGNIYQPVHMGEIQNKGLALNVDIFNDKGKPVKNSKGELVCKNPFPTMPLKFWNDKKDKKFKDAYFNRFNNTWHHGDFAEIKKTRGFIIHGRSDTTLNPGGVRLGTAEIYSEVEKFKEIKESIVVGQSWDNDVRIVLFIVMNEKFVLSEDLLKKIKLQIRKNASPRHVPSKVIVVKDIPRTKSGKIVELAVKNTIEGNNIKNKEALANPKALEQFKNLKELNI
;
A
#
# COMPACT_ATOMS: atom_id res chain seq x y z
N VAL A 1 6.27 -15.64 -18.44
CA VAL A 1 5.63 -14.55 -19.20
C VAL A 1 5.87 -13.26 -18.47
N LEU A 2 6.46 -12.27 -19.14
CA LEU A 2 6.54 -10.89 -18.67
C LEU A 2 5.53 -10.07 -19.47
N PHE A 3 4.77 -9.23 -18.76
CA PHE A 3 3.80 -8.34 -19.37
C PHE A 3 4.27 -6.89 -19.21
N ASP A 4 4.50 -6.20 -20.32
CA ASP A 4 4.85 -4.78 -20.36
C ASP A 4 3.66 -3.99 -20.90
N GLY A 5 3.22 -3.00 -20.14
CA GLY A 5 2.08 -2.15 -20.48
C GLY A 5 1.01 -2.07 -19.39
N SER A 6 -0.09 -1.40 -19.71
CA SER A 6 -1.22 -1.27 -18.77
C SER A 6 -1.98 -2.60 -18.68
N PRO A 7 -2.15 -3.15 -17.46
CA PRO A 7 -2.90 -4.39 -17.26
C PRO A 7 -4.40 -4.27 -17.58
N MET A 8 -4.88 -3.04 -17.81
CA MET A 8 -6.27 -2.73 -18.13
C MET A 8 -6.42 -2.18 -19.57
N HIS A 9 -5.40 -2.38 -20.42
CA HIS A 9 -5.43 -1.91 -21.80
C HIS A 9 -6.49 -2.68 -22.61
N LYS A 10 -7.47 -1.96 -23.16
CA LYS A 10 -8.62 -2.47 -23.91
C LYS A 10 -9.60 -3.34 -23.12
N GLU A 11 -9.14 -4.19 -22.22
CA GLU A 11 -9.95 -5.09 -21.39
C GLU A 11 -9.44 -5.06 -19.96
N GLU A 12 -10.31 -4.86 -18.98
CA GLU A 12 -9.91 -4.76 -17.57
C GLU A 12 -9.40 -6.10 -16.99
N ASP A 13 -9.86 -7.22 -17.58
CA ASP A 13 -9.50 -8.58 -17.18
C ASP A 13 -8.42 -9.23 -18.07
N LEU A 14 -7.66 -8.39 -18.81
CA LEU A 14 -6.62 -8.82 -19.75
C LEU A 14 -5.60 -9.81 -19.15
N LEU A 15 -5.13 -9.55 -17.92
CA LEU A 15 -4.15 -10.45 -17.27
C LEU A 15 -4.73 -11.83 -16.97
N LEU A 16 -6.02 -11.95 -16.69
CA LEU A 16 -6.67 -13.25 -16.48
C LEU A 16 -6.82 -14.01 -17.80
N LYS A 17 -7.12 -13.31 -18.88
CA LYS A 17 -7.15 -13.87 -20.25
C LYS A 17 -5.79 -14.42 -20.67
N ILE A 18 -4.71 -13.66 -20.40
CA ILE A 18 -3.33 -14.10 -20.64
C ILE A 18 -3.00 -15.32 -19.75
N THR A 19 -3.40 -15.28 -18.48
CA THR A 19 -3.17 -16.36 -17.51
C THR A 19 -3.78 -17.68 -17.98
N GLU A 20 -4.99 -17.65 -18.53
CA GLU A 20 -5.64 -18.82 -19.12
C GLU A 20 -4.90 -19.31 -20.37
N LYS A 21 -4.67 -18.39 -21.33
CA LYS A 21 -4.03 -18.69 -22.61
C LYS A 21 -2.64 -19.31 -22.43
N GLU A 22 -1.82 -18.68 -21.61
CA GLU A 22 -0.41 -19.09 -21.38
C GLU A 22 -0.27 -20.18 -20.30
N LYS A 23 -1.39 -20.67 -19.76
CA LYS A 23 -1.43 -21.72 -18.71
C LYS A 23 -0.54 -21.39 -17.49
N ILE A 24 -0.57 -20.13 -17.06
CA ILE A 24 0.26 -19.61 -15.98
C ILE A 24 -0.06 -20.33 -14.67
N THR A 25 0.98 -20.75 -13.94
CA THR A 25 0.86 -21.44 -12.65
C THR A 25 0.97 -20.52 -11.46
N LEU A 26 1.73 -19.41 -11.61
CA LEU A 26 1.88 -18.34 -10.62
C LEU A 26 1.65 -16.99 -11.31
N LEU A 27 0.67 -16.24 -10.84
CA LEU A 27 0.33 -14.91 -11.33
C LEU A 27 0.74 -13.86 -10.30
N GLY A 28 1.71 -12.99 -10.66
CA GLY A 28 2.07 -11.82 -9.88
C GLY A 28 1.35 -10.56 -10.38
N LEU A 29 0.70 -9.84 -9.47
CA LEU A 29 -0.02 -8.61 -9.78
C LEU A 29 -0.08 -7.65 -8.59
N SER A 30 -0.57 -6.44 -8.82
CA SER A 30 -0.76 -5.47 -7.74
C SER A 30 -2.10 -5.63 -7.03
N ALA A 31 -2.16 -5.28 -5.74
CA ALA A 31 -3.43 -5.18 -5.01
C ALA A 31 -4.40 -4.20 -5.70
N LYS A 32 -3.89 -3.08 -6.24
CA LYS A 32 -4.69 -2.11 -7.00
C LYS A 32 -5.36 -2.70 -8.25
N TYR A 33 -4.71 -3.65 -8.92
CA TYR A 33 -5.34 -4.33 -10.05
C TYR A 33 -6.51 -5.21 -9.60
N ILE A 34 -6.39 -5.91 -8.48
CA ILE A 34 -7.50 -6.67 -7.88
C ILE A 34 -8.67 -5.75 -7.52
N ASP A 35 -8.39 -4.58 -6.92
CA ASP A 35 -9.42 -3.61 -6.56
C ASP A 35 -10.07 -2.98 -7.81
N ALA A 36 -9.29 -2.72 -8.86
CA ALA A 36 -9.82 -2.27 -10.13
C ALA A 36 -10.74 -3.34 -10.77
N LEU A 37 -10.31 -4.60 -10.82
CA LEU A 37 -11.18 -5.69 -11.27
C LEU A 37 -12.47 -5.76 -10.47
N ARG A 38 -12.42 -5.64 -9.15
CA ARG A 38 -13.59 -5.64 -8.29
C ARG A 38 -14.57 -4.51 -8.64
N LYS A 39 -14.04 -3.32 -8.99
CA LYS A 39 -14.87 -2.17 -9.39
C LYS A 39 -15.48 -2.32 -10.78
N PHE A 40 -14.69 -2.74 -11.76
CA PHE A 40 -15.11 -2.77 -13.16
C PHE A 40 -15.77 -4.10 -13.59
N LYS A 41 -15.37 -5.21 -12.95
CA LYS A 41 -15.90 -6.56 -13.22
C LYS A 41 -16.39 -7.23 -11.93
N PRO A 42 -17.38 -6.64 -11.20
CA PRO A 42 -17.82 -7.17 -9.89
C PRO A 42 -18.41 -8.57 -9.95
N LYS A 43 -18.86 -9.03 -11.13
CA LYS A 43 -19.47 -10.35 -11.35
C LYS A 43 -18.69 -11.16 -12.38
N LEU A 44 -17.36 -11.21 -12.26
CA LEU A 44 -16.50 -11.98 -13.17
C LEU A 44 -16.83 -13.50 -13.15
N LYS A 45 -17.20 -14.04 -11.97
CA LYS A 45 -17.77 -15.39 -11.76
C LYS A 45 -17.07 -16.50 -12.53
N TYR A 46 -15.76 -16.62 -12.34
CA TYR A 46 -14.97 -17.70 -12.94
C TYR A 46 -15.04 -17.75 -14.47
N LYS A 47 -15.11 -16.60 -15.12
CA LYS A 47 -15.15 -16.45 -16.59
C LYS A 47 -14.05 -17.24 -17.29
N TYR A 48 -12.88 -17.37 -16.64
CA TYR A 48 -11.68 -18.00 -17.19
C TYR A 48 -11.42 -19.39 -16.58
N LYS A 49 -11.02 -20.35 -17.40
CA LYS A 49 -10.61 -21.71 -16.98
C LYS A 49 -9.17 -21.69 -16.49
N LEU A 50 -8.93 -21.21 -15.27
CA LEU A 50 -7.61 -21.04 -14.68
C LEU A 50 -7.07 -22.34 -14.04
N ASN A 51 -7.22 -23.49 -14.73
CA ASN A 51 -6.92 -24.82 -14.15
C ASN A 51 -5.46 -24.98 -13.70
N LYS A 52 -4.52 -24.35 -14.41
CA LYS A 52 -3.08 -24.42 -14.09
C LYS A 52 -2.63 -23.42 -13.03
N LEU A 53 -3.40 -22.37 -12.77
CA LEU A 53 -3.06 -21.35 -11.78
C LEU A 53 -3.13 -21.95 -10.38
N LYS A 54 -1.99 -21.95 -9.68
CA LYS A 54 -1.83 -22.46 -8.29
C LYS A 54 -1.75 -21.32 -7.29
N THR A 55 -1.07 -20.23 -7.66
CA THR A 55 -0.79 -19.13 -6.74
C THR A 55 -1.05 -17.78 -7.42
N ILE A 56 -1.66 -16.86 -6.68
CA ILE A 56 -1.73 -15.43 -7.01
C ILE A 56 -0.90 -14.68 -5.96
N CYS A 57 0.14 -13.97 -6.40
CA CYS A 57 0.92 -13.06 -5.55
C CYS A 57 0.41 -11.64 -5.71
N SER A 58 0.10 -10.97 -4.60
CA SER A 58 -0.38 -9.58 -4.60
C SER A 58 0.59 -8.69 -3.82
N THR A 59 1.04 -7.59 -4.44
CA THR A 59 2.01 -6.66 -3.85
C THR A 59 1.75 -5.21 -4.24
N GLY A 60 2.65 -4.31 -3.87
CA GLY A 60 2.63 -2.88 -4.21
C GLY A 60 1.81 -2.02 -3.24
N SER A 61 0.79 -2.58 -2.63
CA SER A 61 0.02 -2.03 -1.51
C SER A 61 -0.63 -3.18 -0.74
N PRO A 62 -1.09 -2.97 0.51
CA PRO A 62 -1.84 -3.99 1.24
C PRO A 62 -3.10 -4.40 0.49
N LEU A 63 -3.33 -5.71 0.38
CA LEU A 63 -4.57 -6.21 -0.23
C LEU A 63 -5.71 -6.11 0.79
N SER A 64 -6.81 -5.46 0.40
CA SER A 64 -7.99 -5.29 1.25
C SER A 64 -8.70 -6.63 1.50
N LYS A 65 -9.43 -6.75 2.61
CA LYS A 65 -10.27 -7.94 2.89
C LYS A 65 -11.27 -8.20 1.77
N ASP A 66 -11.81 -7.14 1.18
CA ASP A 66 -12.74 -7.25 0.04
C ASP A 66 -12.04 -7.73 -1.23
N GLY A 67 -10.75 -7.38 -1.41
CA GLY A 67 -9.89 -7.93 -2.46
C GLY A 67 -9.70 -9.44 -2.32
N PHE A 68 -9.43 -9.93 -1.08
CA PHE A 68 -9.38 -11.38 -0.81
C PHE A 68 -10.70 -12.08 -1.15
N LYS A 69 -11.84 -11.55 -0.67
CA LYS A 69 -13.17 -12.09 -0.99
C LYS A 69 -13.42 -12.14 -2.49
N TYR A 70 -13.09 -11.06 -3.18
CA TYR A 70 -13.28 -10.98 -4.63
C TYR A 70 -12.51 -12.05 -5.39
N VAL A 71 -11.23 -12.26 -5.06
CA VAL A 71 -10.42 -13.32 -5.68
C VAL A 71 -11.08 -14.69 -5.53
N TYR A 72 -11.46 -15.06 -4.30
CA TYR A 72 -12.06 -16.37 -4.03
C TYR A 72 -13.47 -16.53 -4.59
N GLN A 73 -14.25 -15.46 -4.67
CA GLN A 73 -15.63 -15.50 -5.16
C GLN A 73 -15.79 -15.33 -6.67
N ASN A 74 -14.80 -14.71 -7.34
CA ASN A 74 -14.95 -14.33 -8.74
C ASN A 74 -13.83 -14.80 -9.67
N ILE A 75 -12.59 -14.95 -9.18
CA ILE A 75 -11.44 -15.34 -9.99
C ILE A 75 -11.21 -16.84 -9.91
N LYS A 76 -10.87 -17.35 -8.72
CA LYS A 76 -10.62 -18.77 -8.50
C LYS A 76 -10.78 -19.15 -7.03
N LYS A 77 -11.72 -20.09 -6.76
CA LYS A 77 -12.01 -20.57 -5.40
C LYS A 77 -10.83 -21.33 -4.78
N ASN A 78 -10.20 -22.20 -5.56
CA ASN A 78 -9.10 -23.06 -5.09
C ASN A 78 -7.76 -22.52 -5.62
N VAL A 79 -7.23 -21.48 -4.99
CA VAL A 79 -5.94 -20.84 -5.31
C VAL A 79 -5.26 -20.40 -4.03
N HIS A 80 -3.94 -20.52 -3.96
CA HIS A 80 -3.17 -19.91 -2.89
C HIS A 80 -3.04 -18.39 -3.17
N LEU A 81 -3.72 -17.55 -2.39
CA LEU A 81 -3.62 -16.11 -2.49
C LEU A 81 -2.56 -15.59 -1.50
N SER A 82 -1.39 -15.27 -2.02
CA SER A 82 -0.23 -14.79 -1.30
C SER A 82 -0.13 -13.27 -1.39
N SER A 83 -0.62 -12.54 -0.39
CA SER A 83 -0.21 -11.14 -0.24
C SER A 83 1.24 -11.11 0.23
N ILE A 84 2.05 -10.20 -0.32
CA ILE A 84 3.50 -10.12 -0.05
C ILE A 84 3.92 -8.68 0.20
N SER A 85 4.88 -8.48 1.11
CA SER A 85 5.54 -7.18 1.33
C SER A 85 7.04 -7.35 1.43
N GLY A 86 7.76 -6.46 0.73
CA GLY A 86 9.21 -6.43 0.67
C GLY A 86 9.70 -5.16 0.00
N GLY A 87 10.91 -5.18 -0.54
CA GLY A 87 11.51 -4.01 -1.13
C GLY A 87 12.32 -4.29 -2.39
N THR A 88 12.43 -3.29 -3.24
CA THR A 88 13.24 -3.37 -4.46
C THR A 88 14.71 -3.63 -4.13
N ASP A 89 15.25 -2.98 -3.11
CA ASP A 89 16.66 -3.08 -2.74
C ASP A 89 17.05 -4.49 -2.25
N ILE A 90 16.13 -5.20 -1.63
CA ILE A 90 16.37 -6.57 -1.17
C ILE A 90 16.04 -7.64 -2.21
N VAL A 91 15.41 -7.27 -3.34
CA VAL A 91 14.95 -8.19 -4.40
C VAL A 91 14.18 -9.39 -3.81
N SER A 92 13.45 -9.18 -2.72
CA SER A 92 12.76 -10.21 -1.96
C SER A 92 11.58 -9.65 -1.16
N CYS A 93 10.94 -10.53 -0.40
CA CYS A 93 9.84 -10.18 0.50
C CYS A 93 10.21 -10.52 1.93
N PHE A 94 10.06 -9.57 2.86
CA PHE A 94 10.21 -9.86 4.29
C PHE A 94 9.07 -10.73 4.81
N VAL A 95 7.87 -10.53 4.28
CA VAL A 95 6.68 -11.31 4.62
C VAL A 95 5.94 -11.73 3.35
N LEU A 96 5.48 -12.97 3.32
CA LEU A 96 4.92 -13.60 2.12
C LEU A 96 3.99 -14.78 2.47
N GLY A 97 3.43 -15.41 1.44
CA GLY A 97 2.56 -16.56 1.57
C GLY A 97 3.28 -17.83 2.05
N ASN A 98 2.49 -18.72 2.63
CA ASN A 98 2.95 -20.03 3.06
C ASN A 98 1.89 -21.09 2.72
N ILE A 99 2.23 -22.04 1.84
CA ILE A 99 1.30 -23.08 1.37
C ILE A 99 0.87 -24.09 2.45
N TYR A 100 1.59 -24.13 3.56
CA TYR A 100 1.29 -25.01 4.70
C TYR A 100 0.40 -24.36 5.76
N GLN A 101 -0.02 -23.10 5.55
CA GLN A 101 -0.83 -22.36 6.50
C GLN A 101 -2.11 -21.81 5.85
N PRO A 102 -3.20 -21.65 6.61
CA PRO A 102 -4.42 -21.05 6.08
C PRO A 102 -4.18 -19.59 5.69
N VAL A 103 -4.91 -19.14 4.68
CA VAL A 103 -4.95 -17.72 4.29
C VAL A 103 -6.01 -17.01 5.10
N HIS A 104 -5.60 -16.05 5.92
CA HIS A 104 -6.50 -15.16 6.65
C HIS A 104 -6.69 -13.85 5.87
N MET A 105 -7.93 -13.44 5.65
CA MET A 105 -8.25 -12.24 4.88
C MET A 105 -7.65 -10.97 5.49
N GLY A 106 -6.86 -10.26 4.72
CA GLY A 106 -6.18 -9.03 5.13
C GLY A 106 -4.83 -9.27 5.81
N GLU A 107 -4.38 -10.52 5.91
CA GLU A 107 -3.09 -10.87 6.51
C GLU A 107 -2.12 -11.42 5.45
N ILE A 108 -0.83 -11.17 5.65
CA ILE A 108 0.28 -11.85 4.99
C ILE A 108 0.68 -13.01 5.88
N GLN A 109 0.73 -14.22 5.35
CA GLN A 109 0.74 -15.44 6.15
C GLN A 109 1.97 -15.61 7.05
N ASN A 110 3.19 -15.30 6.55
CA ASN A 110 4.42 -15.65 7.28
C ASN A 110 5.61 -14.75 6.90
N LYS A 111 6.69 -14.89 7.67
CA LYS A 111 8.02 -14.37 7.34
C LYS A 111 8.60 -15.10 6.14
N GLY A 112 9.45 -14.42 5.37
CA GLY A 112 10.28 -15.05 4.36
C GLY A 112 11.27 -16.06 4.96
N LEU A 113 11.61 -17.09 4.20
CA LEU A 113 12.61 -18.08 4.63
C LEU A 113 13.97 -17.42 4.83
N ALA A 114 14.68 -17.83 5.87
CA ALA A 114 15.96 -17.28 6.31
C ALA A 114 15.91 -15.78 6.75
N LEU A 115 14.72 -15.24 6.98
CA LEU A 115 14.54 -13.86 7.42
C LEU A 115 14.03 -13.81 8.87
N ASN A 116 14.82 -13.20 9.76
CA ASN A 116 14.43 -13.01 11.16
C ASN A 116 13.64 -11.71 11.34
N VAL A 117 12.46 -11.69 10.73
CA VAL A 117 11.53 -10.56 10.75
C VAL A 117 10.84 -10.44 12.10
N ASP A 118 10.67 -9.21 12.57
CA ASP A 118 9.95 -8.88 13.80
C ASP A 118 9.28 -7.50 13.69
N ILE A 119 8.48 -7.14 14.71
CA ILE A 119 7.91 -5.80 14.85
C ILE A 119 8.49 -5.16 16.10
N PHE A 120 9.10 -3.98 15.94
CA PHE A 120 9.68 -3.22 17.05
C PHE A 120 8.84 -2.00 17.38
N ASN A 121 8.73 -1.68 18.67
CA ASN A 121 8.26 -0.37 19.12
C ASN A 121 9.34 0.70 18.94
N ASP A 122 9.02 1.96 19.26
CA ASP A 122 9.95 3.08 19.12
C ASP A 122 11.22 2.97 19.99
N LYS A 123 11.18 2.11 21.04
CA LYS A 123 12.33 1.81 21.91
C LYS A 123 13.19 0.63 21.40
N GLY A 124 12.92 0.11 20.20
CA GLY A 124 13.65 -1.01 19.61
C GLY A 124 13.35 -2.37 20.28
N LYS A 125 12.24 -2.49 21.01
CA LYS A 125 11.83 -3.74 21.66
C LYS A 125 10.77 -4.47 20.82
N PRO A 126 10.85 -5.81 20.69
CA PRO A 126 9.83 -6.61 20.00
C PRO A 126 8.45 -6.48 20.64
N VAL A 127 7.42 -6.36 19.80
CA VAL A 127 6.02 -6.32 20.23
C VAL A 127 5.17 -7.32 19.45
N LYS A 128 4.11 -7.83 20.08
CA LYS A 128 3.12 -8.71 19.46
C LYS A 128 1.72 -8.14 19.67
N ASN A 129 0.83 -8.36 18.71
CA ASN A 129 -0.53 -7.82 18.70
C ASN A 129 -0.59 -6.28 18.91
N SER A 130 0.46 -5.62 18.52
CA SER A 130 0.62 -4.17 18.57
C SER A 130 1.30 -3.69 17.29
N LYS A 131 0.96 -2.49 16.86
CA LYS A 131 1.58 -1.85 15.70
C LYS A 131 2.99 -1.37 16.05
N GLY A 132 3.89 -1.44 15.08
CA GLY A 132 5.27 -0.99 15.20
C GLY A 132 6.01 -1.04 13.87
N GLU A 133 7.32 -1.00 13.93
CA GLU A 133 8.21 -0.98 12.77
C GLU A 133 8.57 -2.38 12.34
N LEU A 134 8.41 -2.67 11.04
CA LEU A 134 8.89 -3.92 10.45
C LEU A 134 10.41 -3.91 10.39
N VAL A 135 11.02 -4.90 11.02
CA VAL A 135 12.48 -5.03 11.09
C VAL A 135 12.94 -6.42 10.71
N CYS A 136 14.20 -6.54 10.26
CA CYS A 136 14.91 -7.81 10.15
C CYS A 136 16.14 -7.78 11.06
N LYS A 137 16.20 -8.68 12.04
CA LYS A 137 17.18 -8.63 13.13
C LYS A 137 18.55 -9.17 12.78
N ASN A 138 18.63 -10.00 11.75
CA ASN A 138 19.87 -10.64 11.31
C ASN A 138 20.16 -10.29 9.85
N PRO A 139 21.42 -10.38 9.42
CA PRO A 139 21.76 -10.40 7.99
C PRO A 139 20.97 -11.49 7.26
N PHE A 140 20.64 -11.26 6.02
CA PHE A 140 19.85 -12.18 5.20
C PHE A 140 20.43 -12.29 3.78
N PRO A 141 20.14 -13.39 3.04
CA PRO A 141 20.84 -13.71 1.79
C PRO A 141 20.76 -12.64 0.71
N THR A 142 19.65 -11.89 0.64
CA THR A 142 19.41 -10.86 -0.38
C THR A 142 19.64 -9.43 0.11
N MET A 143 20.27 -9.28 1.28
CA MET A 143 20.63 -7.96 1.79
C MET A 143 21.66 -7.30 0.85
N PRO A 144 21.44 -6.06 0.40
CA PRO A 144 22.42 -5.34 -0.41
C PRO A 144 23.75 -5.22 0.31
N LEU A 145 24.83 -5.39 -0.41
CA LEU A 145 26.18 -5.18 0.14
C LEU A 145 26.47 -3.70 0.35
N LYS A 146 26.00 -2.85 -0.56
CA LYS A 146 26.14 -1.38 -0.54
C LYS A 146 25.26 -0.75 -1.62
N PHE A 147 25.11 0.57 -1.57
CA PHE A 147 24.54 1.33 -2.67
C PHE A 147 25.62 1.79 -3.67
N TRP A 148 25.19 1.98 -4.93
CA TRP A 148 26.08 2.49 -5.95
C TRP A 148 26.52 3.93 -5.62
N ASN A 149 27.81 4.23 -5.78
CA ASN A 149 28.40 5.54 -5.47
C ASN A 149 28.11 6.05 -4.04
N ASP A 150 27.99 5.16 -3.06
CA ASP A 150 27.77 5.49 -1.67
C ASP A 150 29.10 5.48 -0.89
N LYS A 151 29.66 6.68 -0.67
CA LYS A 151 30.91 6.84 0.07
C LYS A 151 30.72 6.42 1.54
N LYS A 152 31.54 5.43 1.99
CA LYS A 152 31.51 4.88 3.36
C LYS A 152 30.16 4.29 3.77
N ASP A 153 29.37 3.83 2.82
CA ASP A 153 28.03 3.24 3.01
C ASP A 153 27.06 4.15 3.78
N LYS A 154 27.24 5.47 3.68
CA LYS A 154 26.45 6.43 4.44
C LYS A 154 24.96 6.38 4.10
N LYS A 155 24.63 6.42 2.82
CA LYS A 155 23.23 6.36 2.36
C LYS A 155 22.57 5.03 2.74
N PHE A 156 23.31 3.94 2.63
CA PHE A 156 22.84 2.60 3.00
C PHE A 156 22.56 2.50 4.50
N LYS A 157 23.47 2.97 5.33
CA LYS A 157 23.32 3.02 6.80
C LYS A 157 22.18 3.93 7.22
N ASP A 158 22.09 5.12 6.64
CA ASP A 158 21.03 6.09 6.92
C ASP A 158 19.65 5.56 6.52
N ALA A 159 19.55 4.80 5.43
CA ALA A 159 18.29 4.25 4.96
C ALA A 159 17.73 3.14 5.86
N TYR A 160 18.60 2.26 6.38
CA TYR A 160 18.14 1.01 6.99
C TYR A 160 18.62 0.76 8.42
N PHE A 161 19.67 1.44 8.91
CA PHE A 161 20.27 1.17 10.22
C PHE A 161 20.32 2.37 11.16
N ASN A 162 19.84 3.53 10.73
CA ASN A 162 19.89 4.75 11.54
C ASN A 162 18.91 4.69 12.73
N ARG A 163 17.76 4.03 12.57
CA ARG A 163 16.74 3.98 13.62
C ARG A 163 17.03 2.95 14.71
N PHE A 164 17.50 1.78 14.32
CA PHE A 164 17.82 0.68 15.23
C PHE A 164 19.21 0.14 14.91
N ASN A 165 20.10 0.22 15.88
CA ASN A 165 21.48 -0.24 15.68
C ASN A 165 21.53 -1.72 15.31
N ASN A 166 22.33 -2.07 14.30
CA ASN A 166 22.52 -3.43 13.78
C ASN A 166 21.23 -4.19 13.40
N THR A 167 20.15 -3.47 13.16
CA THR A 167 18.86 -4.07 12.79
C THR A 167 18.30 -3.35 11.58
N TRP A 168 18.00 -4.11 10.52
CA TRP A 168 17.38 -3.55 9.32
C TRP A 168 15.99 -3.02 9.62
N HIS A 169 15.81 -1.72 9.51
CA HIS A 169 14.52 -1.04 9.59
C HIS A 169 13.96 -0.85 8.19
N HIS A 170 12.87 -1.56 7.85
CA HIS A 170 12.35 -1.53 6.48
C HIS A 170 11.55 -0.27 6.15
N GLY A 171 11.04 0.41 7.17
CA GLY A 171 10.21 1.59 7.02
C GLY A 171 8.75 1.27 6.68
N ASP A 172 8.28 0.07 7.01
CA ASP A 172 6.88 -0.30 7.00
C ASP A 172 6.31 -0.33 8.43
N PHE A 173 5.14 0.27 8.62
CA PHE A 173 4.39 0.21 9.86
C PHE A 173 3.46 -1.01 9.82
N ALA A 174 3.68 -1.96 10.73
CA ALA A 174 3.06 -3.27 10.65
C ALA A 174 2.71 -3.85 12.03
N GLU A 175 1.99 -4.97 12.06
CA GLU A 175 1.74 -5.75 13.27
C GLU A 175 1.78 -7.25 13.00
N ILE A 176 2.12 -8.05 14.03
CA ILE A 176 1.97 -9.52 14.02
C ILE A 176 0.70 -9.87 14.78
N LYS A 177 -0.19 -10.63 14.14
CA LYS A 177 -1.46 -11.07 14.71
C LYS A 177 -1.29 -12.35 15.55
N LYS A 178 -2.31 -12.71 16.33
CA LYS A 178 -2.38 -14.00 17.06
C LYS A 178 -2.28 -15.21 16.13
N THR A 179 -2.74 -15.09 14.90
CA THR A 179 -2.60 -16.05 13.80
C THR A 179 -1.15 -16.27 13.33
N ARG A 180 -0.21 -15.44 13.79
CA ARG A 180 1.18 -15.28 13.32
C ARG A 180 1.29 -14.60 11.95
N GLY A 181 0.18 -14.24 11.32
CA GLY A 181 0.14 -13.41 10.10
C GLY A 181 0.53 -11.95 10.38
N PHE A 182 0.88 -11.25 9.31
CA PHE A 182 1.30 -9.84 9.35
C PHE A 182 0.26 -8.96 8.70
N ILE A 183 0.02 -7.79 9.27
CA ILE A 183 -0.72 -6.71 8.62
C ILE A 183 0.23 -5.54 8.38
N ILE A 184 0.28 -5.05 7.14
CA ILE A 184 1.01 -3.83 6.80
C ILE A 184 0.01 -2.67 6.81
N HIS A 185 0.26 -1.67 7.63
CA HIS A 185 -0.58 -0.49 7.80
C HIS A 185 -0.17 0.68 6.90
N GLY A 186 0.95 0.58 6.21
CA GLY A 186 1.54 1.58 5.32
C GLY A 186 3.01 1.82 5.59
N ARG A 187 3.55 2.87 4.99
CA ARG A 187 4.93 3.30 5.22
C ARG A 187 5.06 4.03 6.55
N SER A 188 6.16 3.82 7.25
CA SER A 188 6.43 4.46 8.54
C SER A 188 6.66 5.97 8.42
N ASP A 189 7.26 6.39 7.29
CA ASP A 189 7.54 7.80 6.97
C ASP A 189 6.30 8.59 6.56
N THR A 190 5.19 7.89 6.25
CA THR A 190 3.91 8.48 5.86
C THR A 190 2.79 8.16 6.84
N THR A 191 3.10 7.56 7.99
CA THR A 191 2.10 7.37 9.06
C THR A 191 1.52 8.70 9.49
N LEU A 192 0.21 8.70 9.69
CA LEU A 192 -0.53 9.81 10.24
C LEU A 192 -0.35 9.84 11.77
N ASN A 193 -0.27 11.02 12.37
CA ASN A 193 -0.02 11.12 13.80
C ASN A 193 -0.92 12.15 14.50
N PRO A 194 -2.24 12.14 14.28
CA PRO A 194 -3.14 13.11 14.91
C PRO A 194 -3.25 12.86 16.41
N GLY A 195 -3.03 13.92 17.21
CA GLY A 195 -3.03 13.84 18.67
C GLY A 195 -2.01 12.85 19.23
N GLY A 196 -0.85 12.68 18.58
CA GLY A 196 0.23 11.79 19.00
C GLY A 196 -0.05 10.30 18.78
N VAL A 197 -1.14 9.91 18.10
CA VAL A 197 -1.48 8.51 17.82
C VAL A 197 -1.12 8.13 16.40
N ARG A 198 -0.19 7.17 16.23
CA ARG A 198 0.22 6.69 14.92
C ARG A 198 -0.87 5.85 14.26
N LEU A 199 -1.30 6.28 13.07
CA LEU A 199 -2.32 5.64 12.25
C LEU A 199 -1.75 5.28 10.87
N GLY A 200 -2.17 4.13 10.33
CA GLY A 200 -1.76 3.71 9.01
C GLY A 200 -2.62 4.32 7.90
N THR A 201 -2.00 4.73 6.80
CA THR A 201 -2.72 5.25 5.63
C THR A 201 -3.60 4.19 4.97
N ALA A 202 -3.19 2.93 5.00
CA ALA A 202 -3.92 1.80 4.43
C ALA A 202 -5.33 1.62 5.04
N GLU A 203 -5.53 1.99 6.29
CA GLU A 203 -6.83 1.89 6.98
C GLU A 203 -7.84 2.88 6.38
N ILE A 204 -7.39 4.06 5.94
CA ILE A 204 -8.24 5.04 5.25
C ILE A 204 -8.50 4.60 3.81
N TYR A 205 -7.45 4.17 3.08
CA TYR A 205 -7.61 3.71 1.70
C TYR A 205 -8.61 2.58 1.57
N SER A 206 -8.57 1.59 2.47
CA SER A 206 -9.49 0.45 2.44
C SER A 206 -10.96 0.85 2.54
N GLU A 207 -11.26 1.99 3.16
CA GLU A 207 -12.62 2.49 3.28
C GLU A 207 -13.02 3.40 2.11
N VAL A 208 -12.10 4.26 1.67
CA VAL A 208 -12.34 5.22 0.56
C VAL A 208 -12.48 4.50 -0.78
N GLU A 209 -11.70 3.45 -1.01
CA GLU A 209 -11.73 2.67 -2.25
C GLU A 209 -13.03 1.87 -2.47
N LYS A 210 -13.89 1.78 -1.45
CA LYS A 210 -15.23 1.17 -1.58
C LYS A 210 -16.22 2.03 -2.36
N PHE A 211 -15.99 3.33 -2.45
CA PHE A 211 -16.86 4.25 -3.15
C PHE A 211 -16.62 4.19 -4.66
N LYS A 212 -17.66 3.87 -5.44
CA LYS A 212 -17.59 3.82 -6.91
C LYS A 212 -17.38 5.19 -7.55
N GLU A 213 -17.74 6.25 -6.83
CA GLU A 213 -17.58 7.64 -7.24
C GLU A 213 -16.11 8.07 -7.24
N ILE A 214 -15.26 7.40 -6.46
CA ILE A 214 -13.85 7.71 -6.29
C ILE A 214 -13.02 6.79 -7.18
N LYS A 215 -12.24 7.40 -8.07
CA LYS A 215 -11.27 6.69 -8.91
C LYS A 215 -10.04 6.28 -8.11
N GLU A 216 -9.46 7.24 -7.37
CA GLU A 216 -8.24 7.08 -6.59
C GLU A 216 -8.20 8.05 -5.42
N SER A 217 -7.34 7.75 -4.45
CA SER A 217 -7.14 8.62 -3.30
C SER A 217 -5.69 8.62 -2.83
N ILE A 218 -5.30 9.71 -2.17
CA ILE A 218 -4.05 9.82 -1.43
C ILE A 218 -4.30 10.57 -0.12
N VAL A 219 -3.77 10.04 0.98
CA VAL A 219 -3.93 10.63 2.31
C VAL A 219 -2.57 11.01 2.87
N VAL A 220 -2.49 12.18 3.48
CA VAL A 220 -1.28 12.68 4.12
C VAL A 220 -1.60 13.36 5.44
N GLY A 221 -0.63 13.35 6.34
CA GLY A 221 -0.65 14.15 7.56
C GLY A 221 -0.02 15.50 7.28
N GLN A 222 -0.77 16.58 7.41
CA GLN A 222 -0.27 17.95 7.35
C GLN A 222 0.02 18.45 8.77
N SER A 223 1.18 19.07 8.96
CA SER A 223 1.48 19.80 10.21
C SER A 223 0.55 21.00 10.33
N TRP A 224 -0.23 21.08 11.40
CA TRP A 224 -1.25 22.10 11.61
C TRP A 224 -1.51 22.30 13.11
N ASP A 225 -1.44 23.57 13.55
CA ASP A 225 -1.79 23.96 14.92
C ASP A 225 -1.09 23.12 16.00
N ASN A 226 0.25 22.97 15.89
CA ASN A 226 1.10 22.15 16.76
C ASN A 226 0.73 20.65 16.80
N ASP A 227 -0.09 20.17 15.87
CA ASP A 227 -0.47 18.76 15.73
C ASP A 227 -0.40 18.34 14.26
N VAL A 228 -0.94 17.19 13.93
CA VAL A 228 -1.08 16.67 12.57
C VAL A 228 -2.56 16.51 12.24
N ARG A 229 -3.04 17.21 11.19
CA ARG A 229 -4.37 16.92 10.65
C ARG A 229 -4.30 16.02 9.44
N ILE A 230 -5.30 15.18 9.28
CA ILE A 230 -5.42 14.26 8.15
C ILE A 230 -6.06 14.98 6.97
N VAL A 231 -5.36 14.98 5.84
CA VAL A 231 -5.87 15.51 4.57
C VAL A 231 -6.01 14.36 3.58
N LEU A 232 -7.20 14.17 3.06
CA LEU A 232 -7.54 13.19 2.04
C LEU A 232 -7.75 13.90 0.71
N PHE A 233 -6.93 13.59 -0.28
CA PHE A 233 -7.14 14.00 -1.66
C PHE A 233 -7.78 12.87 -2.44
N ILE A 234 -8.77 13.20 -3.28
CA ILE A 234 -9.51 12.22 -4.08
C ILE A 234 -9.55 12.62 -5.53
N VAL A 235 -9.42 11.65 -6.41
CA VAL A 235 -9.73 11.78 -7.84
C VAL A 235 -11.10 11.18 -8.07
N MET A 236 -12.01 11.97 -8.58
CA MET A 236 -13.38 11.51 -8.88
C MET A 236 -13.42 10.73 -10.21
N ASN A 237 -14.30 9.75 -10.31
CA ASN A 237 -14.66 9.19 -11.60
C ASN A 237 -15.44 10.22 -12.44
N GLU A 238 -15.24 10.23 -13.75
CA GLU A 238 -15.69 11.28 -14.69
C GLU A 238 -17.16 11.69 -14.59
N LYS A 239 -18.03 10.79 -14.13
CA LYS A 239 -19.48 11.04 -14.02
C LYS A 239 -19.92 11.56 -12.65
N PHE A 240 -18.98 11.79 -11.72
CA PHE A 240 -19.31 12.11 -10.34
C PHE A 240 -18.61 13.37 -9.87
N VAL A 241 -19.27 14.06 -8.96
CA VAL A 241 -18.73 15.21 -8.24
C VAL A 241 -18.78 14.95 -6.74
N LEU A 242 -17.91 15.59 -5.97
CA LEU A 242 -17.92 15.52 -4.52
C LEU A 242 -19.07 16.39 -3.99
N SER A 243 -20.23 15.77 -3.72
CA SER A 243 -21.33 16.42 -3.03
C SER A 243 -21.13 16.37 -1.50
N GLU A 244 -21.85 17.24 -0.77
CA GLU A 244 -21.83 17.21 0.69
C GLU A 244 -22.32 15.88 1.25
N ASP A 245 -23.31 15.24 0.61
CA ASP A 245 -23.80 13.93 0.99
C ASP A 245 -22.74 12.83 0.83
N LEU A 246 -22.03 12.84 -0.29
CA LEU A 246 -20.93 11.91 -0.51
C LEU A 246 -19.79 12.14 0.50
N LEU A 247 -19.45 13.40 0.78
CA LEU A 247 -18.45 13.76 1.79
C LEU A 247 -18.83 13.23 3.18
N LYS A 248 -20.09 13.41 3.59
CA LYS A 248 -20.61 12.88 4.86
C LYS A 248 -20.54 11.35 4.89
N LYS A 249 -20.91 10.66 3.81
CA LYS A 249 -20.83 9.20 3.69
C LYS A 249 -19.40 8.70 3.83
N ILE A 250 -18.42 9.32 3.15
CA ILE A 250 -17.00 8.98 3.24
C ILE A 250 -16.52 9.10 4.69
N LYS A 251 -16.76 10.23 5.34
CA LYS A 251 -16.35 10.46 6.73
C LYS A 251 -17.01 9.49 7.70
N LEU A 252 -18.30 9.20 7.53
CA LEU A 252 -19.03 8.24 8.35
C LEU A 252 -18.49 6.81 8.18
N GLN A 253 -18.22 6.40 6.94
CA GLN A 253 -17.66 5.10 6.61
C GLN A 253 -16.30 4.88 7.30
N ILE A 254 -15.41 5.87 7.20
CA ILE A 254 -14.08 5.84 7.85
C ILE A 254 -14.25 5.79 9.38
N ARG A 255 -15.12 6.62 9.93
CA ARG A 255 -15.40 6.68 11.39
C ARG A 255 -15.87 5.33 11.93
N LYS A 256 -16.79 4.67 11.22
CA LYS A 256 -17.43 3.41 11.63
C LYS A 256 -16.47 2.22 11.53
N ASN A 257 -15.68 2.13 10.46
CA ASN A 257 -14.92 0.92 10.13
C ASN A 257 -13.43 0.99 10.48
N ALA A 258 -12.87 2.21 10.62
CA ALA A 258 -11.52 2.41 11.14
C ALA A 258 -11.58 2.98 12.56
N SER A 259 -11.70 4.30 12.71
CA SER A 259 -12.00 4.94 14.00
C SER A 259 -12.30 6.44 13.80
N PRO A 260 -12.84 7.14 14.84
CA PRO A 260 -13.00 8.60 14.79
C PRO A 260 -11.70 9.37 14.46
N ARG A 261 -10.55 8.85 14.89
CA ARG A 261 -9.23 9.49 14.67
C ARG A 261 -8.74 9.39 13.22
N HIS A 262 -9.27 8.44 12.42
CA HIS A 262 -8.93 8.30 11.00
C HIS A 262 -9.74 9.25 10.10
N VAL A 263 -10.75 9.92 10.65
CA VAL A 263 -11.62 10.80 9.86
C VAL A 263 -10.81 12.01 9.37
N PRO A 264 -10.71 12.24 8.04
CA PRO A 264 -9.95 13.36 7.52
C PRO A 264 -10.61 14.70 7.89
N SER A 265 -9.78 15.64 8.33
CA SER A 265 -10.20 17.02 8.58
C SER A 265 -10.58 17.71 7.29
N LYS A 266 -9.80 17.47 6.23
CA LYS A 266 -10.04 18.02 4.89
C LYS A 266 -10.16 16.89 3.87
N VAL A 267 -11.09 17.04 2.92
CA VAL A 267 -11.24 16.19 1.73
C VAL A 267 -11.24 17.10 0.52
N ILE A 268 -10.27 16.94 -0.37
CA ILE A 268 -10.02 17.85 -1.50
C ILE A 268 -10.01 17.05 -2.79
N VAL A 269 -10.71 17.53 -3.81
CA VAL A 269 -10.72 16.90 -5.14
C VAL A 269 -9.50 17.39 -5.92
N VAL A 270 -8.79 16.44 -6.52
CA VAL A 270 -7.63 16.68 -7.39
C VAL A 270 -7.80 15.95 -8.72
N LYS A 271 -7.07 16.41 -9.75
CA LYS A 271 -7.18 15.84 -11.11
C LYS A 271 -6.39 14.55 -11.26
N ASP A 272 -5.25 14.42 -10.56
CA ASP A 272 -4.34 13.28 -10.68
C ASP A 272 -3.52 13.13 -9.39
N ILE A 273 -2.99 11.93 -9.16
CA ILE A 273 -2.17 11.59 -8.00
C ILE A 273 -0.75 11.24 -8.47
N PRO A 274 0.31 11.81 -7.85
CA PRO A 274 1.68 11.50 -8.23
C PRO A 274 2.04 10.04 -7.95
N ARG A 275 2.72 9.41 -8.92
CA ARG A 275 3.13 8.01 -8.89
C ARG A 275 4.59 7.85 -9.29
N THR A 276 5.19 6.81 -8.77
CA THR A 276 6.46 6.31 -9.31
C THR A 276 6.25 5.68 -10.70
N LYS A 277 7.34 5.48 -11.44
CA LYS A 277 7.32 4.74 -12.72
C LYS A 277 6.73 3.33 -12.61
N SER A 278 6.80 2.71 -11.42
CA SER A 278 6.16 1.42 -11.12
C SER A 278 4.67 1.53 -10.70
N GLY A 279 4.07 2.71 -10.75
CA GLY A 279 2.65 2.95 -10.46
C GLY A 279 2.29 3.10 -8.97
N LYS A 280 3.28 3.12 -8.05
CA LYS A 280 3.03 3.34 -6.62
C LYS A 280 2.75 4.81 -6.33
N ILE A 281 1.74 5.10 -5.51
CA ILE A 281 1.48 6.46 -5.02
C ILE A 281 2.61 6.92 -4.09
N VAL A 282 2.86 8.23 -4.08
CA VAL A 282 4.01 8.82 -3.38
C VAL A 282 3.51 9.86 -2.36
N GLU A 283 3.03 9.38 -1.22
CA GLU A 283 2.46 10.20 -0.13
C GLU A 283 3.46 11.24 0.39
N LEU A 284 4.73 10.84 0.56
CA LEU A 284 5.78 11.73 1.04
C LEU A 284 6.03 12.92 0.09
N ALA A 285 5.91 12.71 -1.22
CA ALA A 285 6.06 13.79 -2.19
C ALA A 285 4.90 14.80 -2.08
N VAL A 286 3.66 14.30 -1.89
CA VAL A 286 2.50 15.18 -1.67
C VAL A 286 2.63 15.93 -0.35
N LYS A 287 2.98 15.23 0.74
CA LYS A 287 3.22 15.86 2.04
C LYS A 287 4.23 16.99 1.94
N ASN A 288 5.40 16.71 1.35
CA ASN A 288 6.44 17.73 1.17
C ASN A 288 5.96 18.91 0.30
N THR A 289 5.13 18.64 -0.73
CA THR A 289 4.58 19.69 -1.59
C THR A 289 3.64 20.63 -0.84
N ILE A 290 2.70 20.08 -0.05
CA ILE A 290 1.75 20.92 0.71
C ILE A 290 2.42 21.69 1.85
N GLU A 291 3.53 21.19 2.38
CA GLU A 291 4.33 21.82 3.44
C GLU A 291 5.44 22.75 2.90
N GLY A 292 5.57 22.90 1.57
CA GLY A 292 6.58 23.74 0.93
C GLY A 292 8.02 23.19 1.03
N ASN A 293 8.16 21.91 1.39
CA ASN A 293 9.45 21.25 1.54
C ASN A 293 10.02 20.76 0.20
N ASN A 294 11.34 20.59 0.15
CA ASN A 294 12.02 20.03 -1.03
C ASN A 294 11.63 18.59 -1.27
N ILE A 295 11.29 18.26 -2.52
CA ILE A 295 10.97 16.89 -2.94
C ILE A 295 12.24 16.22 -3.48
N LYS A 296 12.67 15.19 -2.80
CA LYS A 296 13.78 14.34 -3.26
C LYS A 296 13.29 13.38 -4.35
N ASN A 297 14.17 13.05 -5.30
CA ASN A 297 13.92 12.03 -6.36
C ASN A 297 12.69 12.32 -7.25
N LYS A 298 12.47 13.56 -7.68
CA LYS A 298 11.39 13.91 -8.61
C LYS A 298 11.47 13.14 -9.94
N GLU A 299 12.67 12.76 -10.35
CA GLU A 299 12.95 11.96 -11.56
C GLU A 299 12.42 10.52 -11.50
N ALA A 300 12.14 10.03 -10.30
CA ALA A 300 11.51 8.71 -10.11
C ALA A 300 9.99 8.72 -10.34
N LEU A 301 9.39 9.91 -10.45
CA LEU A 301 7.96 10.04 -10.71
C LEU A 301 7.64 9.84 -12.19
N ALA A 302 6.55 9.12 -12.46
CA ALA A 302 6.01 8.96 -13.81
C ALA A 302 5.28 10.23 -14.27
N ASN A 303 4.62 10.95 -13.33
CA ASN A 303 3.80 12.12 -13.59
C ASN A 303 4.15 13.29 -12.64
N PRO A 304 5.39 13.84 -12.69
CA PRO A 304 5.82 14.89 -11.74
C PRO A 304 4.95 16.15 -11.80
N LYS A 305 4.32 16.43 -12.94
CA LYS A 305 3.37 17.56 -13.10
C LYS A 305 2.14 17.44 -12.19
N ALA A 306 1.77 16.24 -11.77
CA ALA A 306 0.67 16.05 -10.84
C ALA A 306 0.92 16.70 -9.47
N LEU A 307 2.17 17.01 -9.11
CA LEU A 307 2.49 17.70 -7.86
C LEU A 307 2.08 19.17 -7.86
N GLU A 308 1.97 19.82 -9.03
CA GLU A 308 1.68 21.24 -9.12
C GLU A 308 0.32 21.59 -8.50
N GLN A 309 -0.66 20.73 -8.61
CA GLN A 309 -2.00 20.95 -8.06
C GLN A 309 -2.08 20.86 -6.52
N PHE A 310 -1.02 20.38 -5.87
CA PHE A 310 -0.94 20.32 -4.40
C PHE A 310 -0.24 21.54 -3.79
N LYS A 311 0.27 22.46 -4.63
CA LYS A 311 0.93 23.68 -4.16
C LYS A 311 -0.10 24.74 -3.81
N ASN A 312 0.15 25.47 -2.72
CA ASN A 312 -0.60 26.68 -2.34
C ASN A 312 -2.12 26.51 -2.30
N LEU A 313 -2.60 25.33 -1.87
CA LEU A 313 -4.02 25.06 -1.75
C LEU A 313 -4.65 25.93 -0.66
N LYS A 314 -5.56 26.82 -1.06
CA LYS A 314 -6.27 27.74 -0.13
C LYS A 314 -7.04 26.97 0.94
N GLU A 315 -7.61 25.83 0.61
CA GLU A 315 -8.34 24.92 1.52
C GLU A 315 -7.47 24.41 2.68
N LEU A 316 -6.15 24.43 2.51
CA LEU A 316 -5.19 23.99 3.52
C LEU A 316 -4.69 25.14 4.44
N ASN A 317 -5.11 26.35 4.18
CA ASN A 317 -4.72 27.52 4.97
C ASN A 317 -5.81 27.95 5.98
N ILE A 318 -6.89 27.14 6.05
CA ILE A 318 -8.06 27.40 6.90
C ILE A 318 -8.26 26.25 7.89
#